data_8c23c9fb213cbea6ff551f95c3544e17
#
_entry.id   8c23c9fb213cbea6ff551f95c3544e17
#
_cell.length_a   1.000
_cell.length_b   1.000
_cell.length_c   1.000
_cell.angle_alpha   90.00
_cell.angle_beta   90.00
_cell.angle_gamma   90.00
#
_symmetry.space_group_name_H-M   'P 1'
#
loop_
_entity.id
_entity.type
_entity.pdbx_description
1 polymer ?
#
loop_
_entity_poly.entity_id
_entity_poly.type
_entity_poly.pdbx_seq_one_letter_code
_entity_poly.pdbx_strand_id
1 'polypeptide(L)' 'MKDLALKIVKSLVDHPEQVSVTEIEGSQSIVLEIAVAKEDIGKIIGKQGKTAMALRTIISAAAGKQRKHIILEILE' A
#
# COMPACT_ATOMS: atom_id res chain seq x y z
N MET A 1 4.44 7.90 -5.36
CA MET A 1 3.98 7.03 -4.26
C MET A 1 2.97 6.00 -4.75
N LYS A 2 1.93 6.47 -5.38
CA LYS A 2 0.88 5.59 -5.89
C LYS A 2 1.41 4.53 -6.85
N ASP A 3 2.25 4.93 -7.80
CA ASP A 3 2.78 3.99 -8.79
C ASP A 3 3.66 2.93 -8.16
N LEU A 4 4.47 3.31 -7.18
CA LEU A 4 5.31 2.37 -6.46
C LEU A 4 4.47 1.35 -5.69
N ALA A 5 3.47 1.84 -4.95
CA ALA A 5 2.57 0.97 -4.19
C ALA A 5 1.83 0.01 -5.12
N LEU A 6 1.33 0.52 -6.23
CA LEU A 6 0.60 -0.28 -7.20
C LEU A 6 1.48 -1.41 -7.74
N LYS A 7 2.72 -1.09 -8.11
CA LYS A 7 3.64 -2.06 -8.66
C LYS A 7 3.97 -3.16 -7.66
N ILE A 8 4.24 -2.78 -6.41
CA ILE A 8 4.58 -3.75 -5.37
C ILE A 8 3.38 -4.66 -5.08
N VAL A 9 2.19 -4.07 -4.90
CA VAL A 9 1.00 -4.83 -4.58
C VAL A 9 0.66 -5.81 -5.70
N LYS A 10 0.74 -5.36 -6.96
CA LYS A 10 0.45 -6.24 -8.09
C LYS A 10 1.39 -7.44 -8.15
N SER A 11 2.62 -7.30 -7.66
CA SER A 11 3.57 -8.41 -7.66
C SER A 11 3.30 -9.43 -6.56
N LEU A 12 2.48 -9.09 -5.57
CA LEU A 12 2.21 -9.95 -4.42
C LEU A 12 0.92 -10.74 -4.52
N VAL A 13 0.00 -10.32 -5.39
CA VAL A 13 -1.36 -10.88 -5.42
C VAL A 13 -1.55 -11.84 -6.59
N ASP A 14 -2.59 -12.65 -6.49
CA ASP A 14 -2.98 -13.56 -7.58
C ASP A 14 -3.87 -12.88 -8.61
N HIS A 15 -4.53 -11.79 -8.25
CA HIS A 15 -5.46 -11.08 -9.13
C HIS A 15 -5.01 -9.63 -9.32
N PRO A 16 -3.88 -9.41 -10.02
CA PRO A 16 -3.34 -8.05 -10.17
C PRO A 16 -4.29 -7.11 -10.92
N GLU A 17 -5.17 -7.66 -11.76
CA GLU A 17 -6.15 -6.85 -12.49
C GLU A 17 -7.18 -6.20 -11.57
N GLN A 18 -7.32 -6.69 -10.33
CA GLN A 18 -8.27 -6.14 -9.37
C GLN A 18 -7.62 -5.17 -8.38
N VAL A 19 -6.33 -4.89 -8.53
CA VAL A 19 -5.63 -3.98 -7.64
C VAL A 19 -5.92 -2.54 -8.03
N SER A 20 -6.25 -1.72 -7.05
CA SER A 20 -6.30 -0.28 -7.25
C SER A 20 -5.68 0.41 -6.03
N VAL A 21 -5.07 1.56 -6.28
CA VAL A 21 -4.46 2.37 -5.23
C VAL A 21 -4.97 3.79 -5.42
N THR A 22 -5.49 4.35 -4.35
CA THR A 22 -5.93 5.75 -4.32
C THR A 22 -5.01 6.52 -3.39
N GLU A 23 -4.49 7.63 -3.87
CA GLU A 23 -3.62 8.49 -3.08
C GLU A 23 -4.36 9.75 -2.70
N ILE A 24 -4.41 10.03 -1.40
CA ILE A 24 -5.04 11.23 -0.86
C ILE A 24 -3.93 12.02 -0.15
N GLU A 25 -3.55 13.14 -0.73
CA GLU A 25 -2.45 13.93 -0.21
C GLU A 25 -2.97 15.09 0.62
N GLY A 26 -2.61 15.12 1.91
CA GLY A 26 -2.87 16.24 2.80
C GLY A 26 -1.61 17.09 2.98
N SER A 27 -1.69 18.09 3.85
CA SER A 27 -0.55 18.97 4.10
C SER A 27 0.58 18.25 4.85
N GLN A 28 0.24 17.28 5.71
CA GLN A 28 1.23 16.58 6.53
C GLN A 28 1.20 15.08 6.39
N SER A 29 0.30 14.55 5.59
CA SER A 29 0.19 13.11 5.42
C SER A 29 -0.23 12.76 4.01
N ILE A 30 0.09 11.53 3.61
CA ILE A 30 -0.37 10.93 2.37
C ILE A 30 -1.04 9.62 2.75
N VAL A 31 -2.31 9.46 2.41
CA VAL A 31 -3.04 8.22 2.63
C VAL A 31 -3.04 7.43 1.32
N LEU A 32 -2.62 6.19 1.40
CA LEU A 32 -2.69 5.27 0.26
C LEU A 32 -3.73 4.20 0.59
N GLU A 33 -4.84 4.24 -0.12
CA GLU A 33 -5.89 3.24 0.03
C GLU A 33 -5.69 2.16 -1.02
N ILE A 34 -5.46 0.95 -0.55
CA ILE A 34 -5.15 -0.18 -1.42
C ILE A 34 -6.34 -1.12 -1.43
N ALA A 35 -6.88 -1.37 -2.62
CA ALA A 35 -7.95 -2.34 -2.82
C ALA A 35 -7.41 -3.49 -3.65
N VAL A 36 -7.71 -4.72 -3.21
CA VAL A 36 -7.32 -5.94 -3.91
C VAL A 36 -8.51 -6.89 -3.94
N ALA A 37 -8.40 -7.97 -4.69
CA ALA A 37 -9.40 -9.03 -4.66
C ALA A 37 -9.54 -9.54 -3.23
N LYS A 38 -10.75 -9.91 -2.85
CA LYS A 38 -11.04 -10.39 -1.51
C LYS A 38 -10.11 -11.55 -1.12
N GLU A 39 -9.85 -12.45 -2.05
CA GLU A 39 -8.97 -13.61 -1.82
C GLU A 39 -7.52 -13.20 -1.57
N ASP A 40 -7.13 -12.01 -1.99
CA ASP A 40 -5.76 -11.54 -1.88
C ASP A 40 -5.48 -10.69 -0.66
N ILE A 41 -6.53 -10.31 0.10
CA ILE A 41 -6.36 -9.43 1.27
C ILE A 41 -5.36 -10.02 2.25
N GLY A 42 -5.45 -11.32 2.53
CA GLY A 42 -4.52 -11.97 3.44
C GLY A 42 -3.07 -11.92 2.98
N LYS A 43 -2.83 -11.90 1.67
CA LYS A 43 -1.47 -11.82 1.13
C LYS A 43 -0.85 -10.46 1.33
N ILE A 44 -1.67 -9.40 1.31
CA ILE A 44 -1.18 -8.05 1.51
C ILE A 44 -0.93 -7.77 2.99
N ILE A 45 -1.79 -8.29 3.86
CA ILE A 45 -1.60 -8.14 5.30
C ILE A 45 -0.42 -8.99 5.76
N GLY A 46 -0.37 -10.24 5.31
CA GLY A 46 0.66 -11.18 5.67
C GLY A 46 0.49 -11.72 7.08
N LYS A 47 1.32 -12.69 7.42
CA LYS A 47 1.28 -13.32 8.74
C LYS A 47 1.62 -12.29 9.82
N GLN A 48 0.70 -12.10 10.76
CA GLN A 48 0.88 -11.14 11.86
C GLN A 48 1.09 -9.71 11.37
N GLY A 49 0.57 -9.40 10.18
CA GLY A 49 0.68 -8.06 9.61
C GLY A 49 2.05 -7.70 9.05
N LYS A 50 2.95 -8.67 8.92
CA LYS A 50 4.34 -8.38 8.54
C LYS A 50 4.48 -7.84 7.11
N THR A 51 3.67 -8.35 6.18
CA THR A 51 3.75 -7.87 4.80
C THR A 51 3.28 -6.41 4.72
N ALA A 52 2.19 -6.08 5.40
CA ALA A 52 1.70 -4.71 5.42
C ALA A 52 2.71 -3.76 6.07
N MET A 53 3.37 -4.20 7.14
CA MET A 53 4.41 -3.40 7.78
C MET A 53 5.60 -3.17 6.87
N ALA A 54 6.04 -4.20 6.16
CA ALA A 54 7.15 -4.09 5.22
C ALA A 54 6.79 -3.15 4.07
N LEU A 55 5.58 -3.26 3.55
CA LEU A 55 5.09 -2.40 2.48
C LEU A 55 5.10 -0.94 2.91
N ARG A 56 4.58 -0.66 4.12
CA ARG A 56 4.59 0.70 4.66
C ARG A 56 6.01 1.23 4.83
N THR A 57 6.92 0.39 5.31
CA THR A 57 8.32 0.79 5.51
C THR A 57 8.97 1.16 4.18
N ILE A 58 8.77 0.37 3.15
CA ILE A 58 9.35 0.63 1.83
C ILE A 58 8.80 1.93 1.25
N ILE A 59 7.49 2.11 1.31
CA ILE A 59 6.85 3.31 0.76
C ILE A 59 7.26 4.55 1.56
N SER A 60 7.32 4.44 2.89
CA SER A 60 7.75 5.55 3.73
C SER A 60 9.19 5.97 3.43
N ALA A 61 10.07 5.00 3.20
CA ALA A 61 11.45 5.30 2.83
C ALA A 61 11.52 6.04 1.50
N ALA A 62 10.72 5.62 0.52
CA ALA A 62 10.68 6.28 -0.78
C ALA A 62 10.11 7.70 -0.67
N ALA A 63 9.23 7.94 0.30
CA ALA A 63 8.60 9.24 0.52
C ALA A 63 9.40 10.15 1.45
N GLY A 64 10.55 9.71 1.93
CA GLY A 64 11.30 10.41 2.96
C GLY A 64 11.62 11.87 2.64
N LYS A 65 11.79 12.20 1.38
CA LYS A 65 12.10 13.56 0.97
C LYS A 65 10.90 14.51 1.09
N GLN A 66 9.69 13.97 1.15
CA GLN A 66 8.48 14.79 1.21
C GLN A 66 8.12 15.17 2.65
N ARG A 67 8.74 14.55 3.64
CA ARG A 67 8.53 14.81 5.07
C ARG A 67 7.06 14.68 5.48
N LYS A 68 6.31 13.81 4.79
CA LYS A 68 4.91 13.56 5.13
C LYS A 68 4.77 12.16 5.71
N HIS A 69 3.80 12.01 6.60
CA HIS A 69 3.43 10.70 7.12
C HIS A 69 2.75 9.90 6.03
N ILE A 70 3.18 8.66 5.88
CA ILE A 70 2.51 7.73 4.98
C ILE A 70 1.56 6.87 5.81
N ILE A 71 0.29 6.90 5.46
CA ILE A 71 -0.73 6.07 6.07
C ILE A 71 -1.20 5.08 5.02
N LEU A 72 -1.07 3.81 5.33
CA LEU A 72 -1.46 2.75 4.42
C LEU A 72 -2.75 2.13 4.91
N GLU A 73 -3.80 2.16 4.08
CA GLU A 73 -5.06 1.52 4.39
C GLU A 73 -5.33 0.42 3.39
N ILE A 74 -5.62 -0.76 3.89
CA ILE A 74 -6.02 -1.90 3.06
C ILE A 74 -7.52 -2.03 3.19
N LEU A 75 -8.22 -1.83 2.06
CA LEU A 75 -9.66 -1.85 2.05
C LEU A 75 -10.15 -3.29 2.03
N GLU A 76 -11.13 -3.58 2.87
CA GLU A 76 -11.74 -4.91 2.94
C GLU A 76 -13.15 -4.93 2.29
#